data_fae6c2f978b06bb1c81c7d3c01f15467
#
_entry.id   fae6c2f978b06bb1c81c7d3c01f15467
#
_cell.length_a   1.000
_cell.length_b   1.000
_cell.length_c   1.000
_cell.angle_alpha   90.00
_cell.angle_beta   90.00
_cell.angle_gamma   90.00
#
_symmetry.space_group_name_H-M   'P 1'
#
loop_
_entity.id
_entity.type
_entity.pdbx_description
1 polymer ?
#
loop_
_entity_poly.entity_id
_entity_poly.type
_entity_poly.pdbx_seq_one_letter_code
_entity_poly.pdbx_strand_id
1 'polypeptide(L)'
;MAISNVGLDLIRSLKRSTVHCLPPYEEEKVRRCIDEMKLLYEANRQDVVALRPSQSSSSCEENNENLIQTVLIRHAVMERIKRCLLAYHHARLMRIKELRWQYNAVIPKEIRRNFSPEELKWFTNYCSSLATFMQADASERGGAGGMDLTQSLKPPKSLVMEVRCLKDYGEFETEDGCLLNLTKGSQHLMFRSDCENLVRQGILQHIDD
;
A
#
# COMPACT_ATOMS: atom_id res chain seq x y z
N MET A 1 18.73 27.99 -17.18
CA MET A 1 17.61 27.45 -16.37
C MET A 1 18.12 26.25 -15.58
N ALA A 2 18.25 26.34 -14.27
CA ALA A 2 18.63 25.16 -13.47
C ALA A 2 17.41 24.23 -13.42
N ILE A 3 17.53 23.04 -13.96
CA ILE A 3 16.48 22.00 -13.85
C ILE A 3 16.45 21.58 -12.38
N SER A 4 15.34 21.89 -11.71
CA SER A 4 15.17 21.50 -10.32
C SER A 4 15.15 19.98 -10.18
N ASN A 5 15.91 19.46 -9.23
CA ASN A 5 15.99 18.03 -8.94
C ASN A 5 15.07 17.61 -7.78
N VAL A 6 14.18 18.49 -7.34
CA VAL A 6 13.31 18.24 -6.17
C VAL A 6 12.51 16.97 -6.32
N GLY A 7 11.94 16.71 -7.51
CA GLY A 7 11.22 15.46 -7.79
C GLY A 7 12.09 14.21 -7.69
N LEU A 8 13.37 14.29 -8.09
CA LEU A 8 14.31 13.17 -7.92
C LEU A 8 14.69 12.96 -6.46
N ASP A 9 14.79 14.03 -5.69
CA ASP A 9 15.13 13.92 -4.26
C ASP A 9 14.02 13.26 -3.45
N LEU A 10 12.73 13.43 -3.84
CA LEU A 10 11.62 12.66 -3.29
C LEU A 10 11.78 11.16 -3.52
N ILE A 11 12.13 10.76 -4.75
CA ILE A 11 12.33 9.35 -5.08
C ILE A 11 13.56 8.78 -4.36
N ARG A 12 14.65 9.57 -4.28
CA ARG A 12 15.86 9.16 -3.57
C ARG A 12 15.63 8.98 -2.07
N SER A 13 14.88 9.88 -1.43
CA SER A 13 14.53 9.75 -0.01
C SER A 13 13.72 8.48 0.25
N LEU A 14 12.75 8.19 -0.61
CA LEU A 14 11.95 6.98 -0.53
C LEU A 14 12.77 5.70 -0.74
N LYS A 15 13.73 5.71 -1.71
CA LYS A 15 14.61 4.57 -1.98
C LYS A 15 15.60 4.30 -0.86
N ARG A 16 16.03 5.31 -0.12
CA ARG A 16 16.93 5.16 1.04
C ARG A 16 16.24 4.53 2.25
N SER A 17 14.91 4.66 2.35
CA SER A 17 14.16 4.00 3.43
C SER A 17 14.12 2.49 3.20
N THR A 18 14.11 1.71 4.29
CA THR A 18 13.97 0.26 4.21
C THR A 18 12.61 -0.12 3.61
N VAL A 19 12.56 -1.27 2.93
CA VAL A 19 11.37 -1.73 2.20
C VAL A 19 10.13 -1.83 3.12
N HIS A 20 10.34 -2.24 4.37
CA HIS A 20 9.24 -2.45 5.33
C HIS A 20 8.89 -1.22 6.18
N CYS A 21 9.63 -0.12 6.05
CA CYS A 21 9.38 1.11 6.81
C CYS A 21 8.74 2.16 5.92
N LEU A 22 7.62 2.76 6.36
CA LEU A 22 7.03 3.91 5.70
C LEU A 22 7.68 5.17 6.27
N PRO A 23 8.48 5.92 5.48
CA PRO A 23 9.04 7.19 5.95
C PRO A 23 7.94 8.24 6.10
N PRO A 24 8.16 9.29 6.91
CA PRO A 24 7.21 10.39 7.03
C PRO A 24 6.93 11.03 5.67
N TYR A 25 5.70 11.56 5.50
CA TYR A 25 5.30 12.21 4.27
C TYR A 25 6.02 13.56 4.11
N GLU A 26 6.69 13.75 2.97
CA GLU A 26 7.47 14.95 2.67
C GLU A 26 6.63 16.04 1.99
N GLU A 27 5.70 16.63 2.75
CA GLU A 27 4.74 17.61 2.23
C GLU A 27 5.41 18.82 1.57
N GLU A 28 6.47 19.36 2.16
CA GLU A 28 7.17 20.54 1.62
C GLU A 28 7.77 20.29 0.24
N LYS A 29 8.40 19.12 0.04
CA LYS A 29 8.99 18.78 -1.26
C LYS A 29 7.92 18.54 -2.32
N VAL A 30 6.82 17.88 -1.94
CA VAL A 30 5.67 17.70 -2.84
C VAL A 30 5.08 19.03 -3.24
N ARG A 31 4.88 19.95 -2.30
CA ARG A 31 4.38 21.32 -2.56
C ARG A 31 5.31 22.08 -3.50
N ARG A 32 6.61 22.06 -3.25
CA ARG A 32 7.62 22.67 -4.14
C ARG A 32 7.56 22.14 -5.57
N CYS A 33 7.42 20.83 -5.74
CA CYS A 33 7.27 20.21 -7.06
C CYS A 33 6.01 20.74 -7.79
N ILE A 34 4.90 20.86 -7.08
CA ILE A 34 3.64 21.35 -7.63
C ILE A 34 3.76 22.83 -8.03
N ASP A 35 4.38 23.64 -7.19
CA ASP A 35 4.56 25.08 -7.45
C ASP A 35 5.50 25.31 -8.62
N GLU A 36 6.57 24.50 -8.75
CA GLU A 36 7.46 24.54 -9.91
C GLU A 36 6.72 24.16 -11.20
N MET A 37 5.87 23.14 -11.17
CA MET A 37 5.03 22.78 -12.32
C MET A 37 4.08 23.92 -12.72
N LYS A 38 3.47 24.61 -11.75
CA LYS A 38 2.59 25.75 -12.01
C LYS A 38 3.34 26.92 -12.65
N LEU A 39 4.55 27.23 -12.15
CA LEU A 39 5.40 28.29 -12.72
C LEU A 39 5.80 27.99 -14.18
N LEU A 40 6.20 26.74 -14.44
CA LEU A 40 6.57 26.32 -15.81
C LEU A 40 5.34 26.33 -16.73
N TYR A 41 4.19 25.91 -16.24
CA TYR A 41 2.94 25.95 -17.01
C TYR A 41 2.54 27.39 -17.37
N GLU A 42 2.60 28.31 -16.40
CA GLU A 42 2.24 29.71 -16.64
C GLU A 42 3.21 30.38 -17.62
N ALA A 43 4.51 30.10 -17.51
CA ALA A 43 5.51 30.56 -18.47
C ALA A 43 5.22 30.03 -19.89
N ASN A 44 4.86 28.75 -20.02
CA ASN A 44 4.48 28.18 -21.31
C ASN A 44 3.19 28.82 -21.86
N ARG A 45 2.22 29.08 -20.99
CA ARG A 45 0.98 29.74 -21.39
C ARG A 45 1.25 31.14 -21.96
N GLN A 46 2.13 31.92 -21.32
CA GLN A 46 2.51 33.27 -21.79
C GLN A 46 3.21 33.20 -23.14
N ASP A 47 4.17 32.29 -23.31
CA ASP A 47 4.90 32.14 -24.58
C ASP A 47 3.97 31.68 -25.72
N VAL A 48 3.03 30.75 -25.46
CA VAL A 48 2.03 30.31 -26.45
C VAL A 48 1.08 31.45 -26.85
N VAL A 49 0.71 32.30 -25.91
CA VAL A 49 -0.10 33.51 -26.24
C VAL A 49 0.68 34.50 -27.10
N ALA A 50 2.00 34.63 -26.84
CA ALA A 50 2.87 35.48 -27.65
C ALA A 50 3.11 34.92 -29.07
N LEU A 51 3.05 33.61 -29.25
CA LEU A 51 3.15 32.92 -30.55
C LEU A 51 1.89 33.04 -31.42
N ARG A 52 0.74 33.52 -30.86
CA ARG A 52 -0.44 33.77 -31.70
C ARG A 52 -0.13 34.88 -32.71
N PRO A 53 -0.33 34.64 -33.99
CA PRO A 53 0.16 35.52 -35.04
C PRO A 53 -0.49 36.90 -34.94
N SER A 54 0.29 37.89 -34.49
CA SER A 54 0.11 39.27 -34.96
C SER A 54 0.60 39.29 -36.39
N GLN A 55 -0.32 39.53 -37.31
CA GLN A 55 -0.06 39.66 -38.74
C GLN A 55 1.09 40.65 -38.95
N SER A 56 2.15 40.18 -39.56
CA SER A 56 3.22 40.93 -40.25
C SER A 56 4.63 40.75 -39.69
N SER A 57 5.43 40.17 -40.54
CA SER A 57 6.86 40.37 -40.81
C SER A 57 7.74 39.13 -40.66
N SER A 58 8.45 38.82 -41.74
CA SER A 58 9.36 37.66 -41.96
C SER A 58 10.64 37.60 -41.09
N SER A 59 10.83 38.53 -40.18
CA SER A 59 11.92 38.51 -39.19
C SER A 59 11.56 37.77 -37.89
N CYS A 60 10.32 37.23 -37.79
CA CYS A 60 9.82 36.57 -36.59
C CYS A 60 9.99 35.05 -36.58
N GLU A 61 10.40 34.43 -37.69
CA GLU A 61 10.41 32.94 -37.82
C GLU A 61 11.43 32.30 -36.91
N GLU A 62 12.69 32.78 -36.85
CA GLU A 62 13.72 32.24 -35.97
C GLU A 62 13.40 32.42 -34.47
N ASN A 63 12.79 33.55 -34.10
CA ASN A 63 12.36 33.79 -32.73
C ASN A 63 11.21 32.86 -32.34
N ASN A 64 10.30 32.58 -33.27
CA ASN A 64 9.19 31.64 -33.02
C ASN A 64 9.69 30.19 -32.87
N GLU A 65 10.66 29.74 -33.64
CA GLU A 65 11.25 28.42 -33.49
C GLU A 65 11.94 28.26 -32.12
N ASN A 66 12.71 29.27 -31.68
CA ASN A 66 13.37 29.26 -30.37
C ASN A 66 12.35 29.24 -29.23
N LEU A 67 11.22 29.96 -29.34
CA LEU A 67 10.13 29.93 -28.37
C LEU A 67 9.45 28.57 -28.33
N ILE A 68 9.17 27.95 -29.48
CA ILE A 68 8.59 26.61 -29.57
C ILE A 68 9.48 25.58 -28.88
N GLN A 69 10.78 25.61 -29.16
CA GLN A 69 11.76 24.72 -28.54
C GLN A 69 11.81 24.90 -27.02
N THR A 70 11.74 26.15 -26.55
CA THR A 70 11.71 26.47 -25.11
C THR A 70 10.46 25.93 -24.45
N VAL A 71 9.29 26.08 -25.07
CA VAL A 71 8.00 25.52 -24.59
C VAL A 71 8.07 23.99 -24.51
N LEU A 72 8.62 23.33 -25.52
CA LEU A 72 8.79 21.86 -25.54
C LEU A 72 9.72 21.37 -24.43
N ILE A 73 10.84 22.06 -24.19
CA ILE A 73 11.77 21.70 -23.11
C ILE A 73 11.08 21.85 -21.74
N ARG A 74 10.39 22.96 -21.49
CA ARG A 74 9.66 23.17 -20.24
C ARG A 74 8.56 22.13 -20.06
N HIS A 75 7.86 21.75 -21.13
CA HIS A 75 6.87 20.70 -21.10
C HIS A 75 7.48 19.35 -20.72
N ALA A 76 8.61 18.99 -21.29
CA ALA A 76 9.34 17.78 -20.94
C ALA A 76 9.78 17.75 -19.46
N VAL A 77 10.19 18.90 -18.92
CA VAL A 77 10.52 19.06 -17.49
C VAL A 77 9.28 18.85 -16.61
N MET A 78 8.13 19.44 -16.95
CA MET A 78 6.87 19.25 -16.23
C MET A 78 6.45 17.76 -16.22
N GLU A 79 6.51 17.10 -17.36
CA GLU A 79 6.18 15.67 -17.46
C GLU A 79 7.14 14.79 -16.63
N ARG A 80 8.42 15.18 -16.52
CA ARG A 80 9.36 14.50 -15.64
C ARG A 80 8.99 14.68 -14.17
N ILE A 81 8.69 15.89 -13.72
CA ILE A 81 8.29 16.17 -12.33
C ILE A 81 7.01 15.41 -12.00
N LYS A 82 6.02 15.44 -12.89
CA LYS A 82 4.77 14.70 -12.76
C LYS A 82 5.02 13.19 -12.57
N ARG A 83 5.86 12.58 -13.41
CA ARG A 83 6.22 11.17 -13.28
C ARG A 83 6.91 10.87 -11.94
N CYS A 84 7.78 11.75 -11.46
CA CYS A 84 8.42 11.60 -10.16
C CYS A 84 7.41 11.64 -9.01
N LEU A 85 6.45 12.58 -9.04
CA LEU A 85 5.38 12.68 -8.04
C LEU A 85 4.48 11.43 -8.06
N LEU A 86 4.05 11.00 -9.25
CA LEU A 86 3.23 9.80 -9.38
C LEU A 86 3.95 8.55 -8.87
N ALA A 87 5.23 8.39 -9.20
CA ALA A 87 6.05 7.29 -8.72
C ALA A 87 6.20 7.31 -7.18
N TYR A 88 6.41 8.50 -6.60
CA TYR A 88 6.50 8.67 -5.16
C TYR A 88 5.20 8.26 -4.45
N HIS A 89 4.06 8.79 -4.88
CA HIS A 89 2.76 8.46 -4.30
C HIS A 89 2.39 6.99 -4.50
N HIS A 90 2.61 6.44 -5.70
CA HIS A 90 2.33 5.04 -5.98
C HIS A 90 3.15 4.10 -5.09
N ALA A 91 4.45 4.35 -4.96
CA ALA A 91 5.30 3.52 -4.11
C ALA A 91 4.90 3.58 -2.63
N ARG A 92 4.46 4.77 -2.13
CA ARG A 92 3.93 4.90 -0.77
C ARG A 92 2.63 4.13 -0.60
N LEU A 93 1.68 4.26 -1.55
CA LEU A 93 0.42 3.51 -1.51
C LEU A 93 0.63 1.99 -1.53
N MET A 94 1.61 1.49 -2.30
CA MET A 94 1.96 0.06 -2.27
C MET A 94 2.46 -0.38 -0.89
N ARG A 95 3.33 0.41 -0.24
CA ARG A 95 3.77 0.13 1.15
C ARG A 95 2.61 0.17 2.14
N ILE A 96 1.71 1.13 2.01
CA ILE A 96 0.50 1.24 2.85
C ILE A 96 -0.41 0.01 2.66
N LYS A 97 -0.54 -0.46 1.41
CA LYS A 97 -1.25 -1.70 1.10
C LYS A 97 -0.61 -2.91 1.80
N GLU A 98 0.72 -3.02 1.78
CA GLU A 98 1.44 -4.08 2.47
C GLU A 98 1.23 -4.02 4.00
N LEU A 99 1.24 -2.82 4.60
CA LEU A 99 0.96 -2.63 6.01
C LEU A 99 -0.44 -3.13 6.41
N ARG A 100 -1.45 -3.02 5.53
CA ARG A 100 -2.79 -3.60 5.76
C ARG A 100 -2.73 -5.12 5.94
N TRP A 101 -1.89 -5.80 5.16
CA TRP A 101 -1.73 -7.25 5.24
C TRP A 101 -0.86 -7.70 6.41
N GLN A 102 0.05 -6.84 6.91
CA GLN A 102 0.89 -7.12 8.08
C GLN A 102 0.18 -6.86 9.40
N TYR A 103 -0.55 -5.74 9.50
CA TYR A 103 -1.15 -5.25 10.76
C TYR A 103 -2.68 -5.31 10.78
N ASN A 104 -3.30 -5.88 9.76
CA ASN A 104 -4.75 -5.86 9.59
C ASN A 104 -5.32 -4.43 9.50
N ALA A 105 -6.56 -4.22 9.97
CA ALA A 105 -7.24 -2.91 9.87
C ALA A 105 -6.69 -1.86 10.84
N VAL A 106 -5.94 -2.28 11.87
CA VAL A 106 -5.44 -1.39 12.93
C VAL A 106 -3.94 -1.22 12.80
N ILE A 107 -3.52 -0.05 12.28
CA ILE A 107 -2.11 0.30 12.17
C ILE A 107 -1.63 0.93 13.49
N PRO A 108 -0.43 0.55 14.00
CA PRO A 108 0.19 1.17 15.18
C PRO A 108 0.28 2.70 15.05
N LYS A 109 0.09 3.42 16.15
CA LYS A 109 0.10 4.89 16.19
C LYS A 109 1.40 5.50 15.66
N GLU A 110 2.53 4.84 15.89
CA GLU A 110 3.85 5.27 15.43
C GLU A 110 3.95 5.32 13.90
N ILE A 111 3.46 4.28 13.24
CA ILE A 111 3.45 4.20 11.77
C ILE A 111 2.40 5.17 11.20
N ARG A 112 1.24 5.28 11.85
CA ARG A 112 0.14 6.16 11.42
C ARG A 112 0.54 7.63 11.36
N ARG A 113 1.48 8.08 12.17
CA ARG A 113 2.01 9.47 12.15
C ARG A 113 2.71 9.82 10.84
N ASN A 114 3.21 8.82 10.12
CA ASN A 114 3.95 9.00 8.87
C ASN A 114 3.04 9.13 7.64
N PHE A 115 1.73 8.98 7.82
CA PHE A 115 0.75 9.10 6.75
C PHE A 115 0.36 10.56 6.50
N SER A 116 0.05 10.88 5.24
CA SER A 116 -0.69 12.09 4.95
C SER A 116 -2.20 11.90 5.23
N PRO A 117 -2.97 13.00 5.41
CA PRO A 117 -4.44 12.90 5.56
C PRO A 117 -5.13 12.19 4.39
N GLU A 118 -4.63 12.39 3.18
CA GLU A 118 -5.13 11.74 1.96
C GLU A 118 -4.85 10.23 1.96
N GLU A 119 -3.65 9.84 2.39
CA GLU A 119 -3.26 8.43 2.52
C GLU A 119 -4.10 7.71 3.58
N LEU A 120 -4.46 8.38 4.68
CA LEU A 120 -5.36 7.84 5.69
C LEU A 120 -6.77 7.59 5.15
N LYS A 121 -7.32 8.53 4.38
CA LYS A 121 -8.61 8.36 3.70
C LYS A 121 -8.56 7.18 2.73
N TRP A 122 -7.50 7.12 1.93
CA TRP A 122 -7.31 6.01 0.99
C TRP A 122 -7.24 4.67 1.70
N PHE A 123 -6.49 4.58 2.81
CA PHE A 123 -6.38 3.36 3.62
C PHE A 123 -7.74 2.92 4.18
N THR A 124 -8.53 3.86 4.71
CA THR A 124 -9.87 3.56 5.22
C THR A 124 -10.78 3.03 4.11
N ASN A 125 -10.77 3.66 2.94
CA ASN A 125 -11.54 3.22 1.78
C ASN A 125 -11.09 1.84 1.28
N TYR A 126 -9.78 1.59 1.26
CA TYR A 126 -9.22 0.29 0.88
C TYR A 126 -9.67 -0.82 1.85
N CYS A 127 -9.63 -0.56 3.16
CA CYS A 127 -10.12 -1.51 4.17
C CYS A 127 -11.62 -1.79 4.02
N SER A 128 -12.43 -0.75 3.74
CA SER A 128 -13.87 -0.90 3.51
C SER A 128 -14.16 -1.72 2.25
N SER A 129 -13.48 -1.41 1.14
CA SER A 129 -13.64 -2.17 -0.11
C SER A 129 -13.25 -3.64 0.04
N LEU A 130 -12.16 -3.91 0.78
CA LEU A 130 -11.73 -5.27 1.06
C LEU A 130 -12.74 -6.02 1.94
N ALA A 131 -13.29 -5.37 2.96
CA ALA A 131 -14.32 -5.95 3.82
C ALA A 131 -15.60 -6.27 3.02
N THR A 132 -16.04 -5.37 2.15
CA THR A 132 -17.18 -5.59 1.26
C THR A 132 -16.93 -6.77 0.31
N PHE A 133 -15.74 -6.87 -0.24
CA PHE A 133 -15.36 -8.00 -1.10
C PHE A 133 -15.40 -9.34 -0.35
N MET A 134 -14.84 -9.39 0.85
CA MET A 134 -14.87 -10.59 1.71
C MET A 134 -16.31 -10.99 2.09
N GLN A 135 -17.21 -10.02 2.28
CA GLN A 135 -18.62 -10.27 2.60
C GLN A 135 -19.43 -10.72 1.39
N ALA A 136 -19.17 -10.17 0.21
CA ALA A 136 -19.89 -10.49 -1.03
C ALA A 136 -19.78 -11.98 -1.39
N ASP A 137 -18.59 -12.57 -1.23
CA ASP A 137 -18.36 -14.01 -1.51
C ASP A 137 -19.18 -14.93 -0.56
N ALA A 138 -19.51 -14.46 0.65
CA ALA A 138 -20.37 -15.18 1.57
C ALA A 138 -21.82 -15.27 1.11
N SER A 139 -22.34 -14.20 0.49
CA SER A 139 -23.74 -14.13 0.05
C SER A 139 -24.00 -15.00 -1.19
N GLU A 140 -23.01 -15.12 -2.10
CA GLU A 140 -23.16 -15.93 -3.33
C GLU A 140 -23.07 -17.44 -3.06
N ARG A 141 -22.34 -17.87 -2.03
CA ARG A 141 -22.14 -19.29 -1.69
C ARG A 141 -23.13 -19.84 -0.65
N GLY A 142 -24.09 -19.02 -0.20
CA GLY A 142 -25.13 -19.46 0.74
C GLY A 142 -24.64 -19.83 2.13
N GLY A 143 -23.41 -19.45 2.49
CA GLY A 143 -22.79 -19.72 3.78
C GLY A 143 -22.85 -18.53 4.74
N ALA A 144 -23.00 -18.76 6.02
CA ALA A 144 -23.00 -17.73 7.06
C ALA A 144 -21.61 -17.11 7.35
N GLY A 145 -20.56 -17.51 6.64
CA GLY A 145 -19.19 -17.02 6.83
C GLY A 145 -18.58 -16.51 5.53
N GLY A 146 -18.17 -15.26 5.50
CA GLY A 146 -17.40 -14.70 4.40
C GLY A 146 -16.00 -15.32 4.28
N MET A 147 -15.37 -15.14 3.10
CA MET A 147 -14.00 -15.54 2.90
C MET A 147 -13.05 -14.58 3.64
N ASP A 148 -12.38 -15.05 4.69
CA ASP A 148 -11.35 -14.26 5.36
C ASP A 148 -10.00 -14.45 4.64
N LEU A 149 -9.64 -13.48 3.80
CA LEU A 149 -8.38 -13.46 3.07
C LEU A 149 -7.15 -13.19 3.95
N THR A 150 -7.35 -12.82 5.22
CA THR A 150 -6.24 -12.55 6.14
C THR A 150 -5.70 -13.82 6.78
N GLN A 151 -6.47 -14.90 6.72
CA GLN A 151 -6.04 -16.20 7.21
C GLN A 151 -5.12 -16.88 6.20
N SER A 152 -4.24 -17.71 6.70
CA SER A 152 -3.36 -18.57 5.88
C SER A 152 -2.53 -17.82 4.81
N LEU A 153 -2.13 -16.58 5.10
CA LEU A 153 -1.28 -15.76 4.21
C LEU A 153 0.10 -16.39 3.95
N LYS A 154 0.57 -17.21 4.88
CA LYS A 154 1.83 -17.94 4.76
C LYS A 154 1.52 -19.44 4.81
N PRO A 155 2.10 -20.24 3.90
CA PRO A 155 1.96 -21.68 4.00
C PRO A 155 2.57 -22.18 5.32
N PRO A 156 1.96 -23.17 5.98
CA PRO A 156 2.51 -23.74 7.19
C PRO A 156 3.87 -24.37 6.90
N LYS A 157 4.85 -24.13 7.76
CA LYS A 157 6.18 -24.77 7.65
C LYS A 157 6.18 -26.21 8.14
N SER A 158 5.25 -26.55 9.04
CA SER A 158 5.11 -27.87 9.65
C SER A 158 3.67 -28.35 9.51
N LEU A 159 3.49 -29.62 9.20
CA LEU A 159 2.18 -30.28 9.18
C LEU A 159 1.66 -30.55 10.60
N VAL A 160 2.57 -30.70 11.55
CA VAL A 160 2.28 -31.01 12.94
C VAL A 160 2.60 -29.82 13.80
N MET A 161 1.77 -29.53 14.80
CA MET A 161 1.96 -28.42 15.73
C MET A 161 1.79 -28.90 17.17
N GLU A 162 2.53 -28.27 18.08
CA GLU A 162 2.37 -28.47 19.50
C GLU A 162 1.31 -27.54 20.06
N VAL A 163 0.32 -28.10 20.76
CA VAL A 163 -0.81 -27.37 21.29
C VAL A 163 -1.01 -27.65 22.76
N ARG A 164 -1.46 -26.63 23.48
CA ARG A 164 -1.86 -26.72 24.89
C ARG A 164 -3.36 -26.57 25.02
N CYS A 165 -4.00 -27.43 25.78
CA CYS A 165 -5.44 -27.35 26.08
C CYS A 165 -5.69 -26.26 27.13
N LEU A 166 -6.56 -25.29 26.80
CA LEU A 166 -7.00 -24.24 27.72
C LEU A 166 -8.25 -24.63 28.49
N LYS A 167 -9.09 -25.49 27.91
CA LYS A 167 -10.37 -25.98 28.47
C LYS A 167 -10.44 -27.48 28.33
N ASP A 168 -11.23 -28.11 29.22
CA ASP A 168 -11.56 -29.53 29.09
C ASP A 168 -12.53 -29.72 27.91
N TYR A 169 -12.11 -30.50 26.92
CA TYR A 169 -12.93 -30.84 25.76
C TYR A 169 -13.42 -32.27 25.78
N GLY A 170 -12.64 -33.17 26.46
CA GLY A 170 -12.89 -34.59 26.50
C GLY A 170 -12.18 -35.37 25.39
N GLU A 171 -12.79 -36.44 24.94
CA GLU A 171 -12.25 -37.28 23.89
C GLU A 171 -12.42 -36.61 22.51
N PHE A 172 -11.32 -36.55 21.78
CA PHE A 172 -11.24 -36.02 20.42
C PHE A 172 -10.62 -37.08 19.50
N GLU A 173 -11.31 -37.40 18.42
CA GLU A 173 -10.84 -38.29 17.38
C GLU A 173 -10.14 -37.47 16.27
N THR A 174 -8.87 -37.77 16.02
CA THR A 174 -8.10 -37.15 14.93
C THR A 174 -8.47 -37.77 13.58
N GLU A 175 -8.16 -37.08 12.46
CA GLU A 175 -8.36 -37.60 11.10
C GLU A 175 -7.70 -38.98 10.90
N ASP A 176 -6.63 -39.28 11.61
CA ASP A 176 -5.92 -40.58 11.60
C ASP A 176 -6.62 -41.67 12.44
N GLY A 177 -7.75 -41.34 13.07
CA GLY A 177 -8.50 -42.28 13.93
C GLY A 177 -7.89 -42.47 15.32
N CYS A 178 -6.93 -41.62 15.75
CA CYS A 178 -6.40 -41.65 17.11
C CYS A 178 -7.32 -40.91 18.07
N LEU A 179 -7.69 -41.51 19.18
CA LEU A 179 -8.45 -40.89 20.26
C LEU A 179 -7.49 -40.20 21.23
N LEU A 180 -7.64 -38.90 21.37
CA LEU A 180 -6.87 -38.06 22.30
C LEU A 180 -7.83 -37.49 23.36
N ASN A 181 -7.40 -37.55 24.62
CA ASN A 181 -8.18 -36.93 25.70
C ASN A 181 -7.63 -35.51 25.96
N LEU A 182 -8.39 -34.49 25.56
CA LEU A 182 -8.03 -33.08 25.66
C LEU A 182 -8.48 -32.49 27.00
N THR A 183 -7.62 -32.63 28.02
CA THR A 183 -7.83 -32.09 29.36
C THR A 183 -7.11 -30.78 29.53
N LYS A 184 -7.67 -29.88 30.37
CA LYS A 184 -7.07 -28.59 30.62
C LYS A 184 -5.62 -28.69 31.11
N GLY A 185 -4.72 -28.00 30.41
CA GLY A 185 -3.30 -27.96 30.71
C GLY A 185 -2.46 -29.09 30.05
N SER A 186 -3.10 -30.07 29.40
CA SER A 186 -2.36 -31.11 28.64
C SER A 186 -1.75 -30.50 27.37
N GLN A 187 -0.62 -31.08 26.94
CA GLN A 187 0.08 -30.72 25.70
C GLN A 187 0.02 -31.90 24.76
N HIS A 188 -0.30 -31.64 23.52
CA HIS A 188 -0.44 -32.64 22.48
C HIS A 188 0.26 -32.21 21.21
N LEU A 189 0.83 -33.18 20.49
CA LEU A 189 1.36 -32.97 19.15
C LEU A 189 0.30 -33.49 18.16
N MET A 190 -0.30 -32.60 17.39
CA MET A 190 -1.44 -32.90 16.51
C MET A 190 -1.23 -32.31 15.13
N PHE A 191 -1.92 -32.88 14.13
CA PHE A 191 -1.94 -32.30 12.81
C PHE A 191 -2.63 -30.92 12.84
N ARG A 192 -2.12 -30.02 12.01
CA ARG A 192 -2.64 -28.65 11.93
C ARG A 192 -4.10 -28.62 11.50
N SER A 193 -4.52 -29.51 10.59
CA SER A 193 -5.92 -29.66 10.16
C SER A 193 -6.87 -29.88 11.34
N ASP A 194 -6.49 -30.76 12.28
CA ASP A 194 -7.31 -31.11 13.43
C ASP A 194 -7.36 -30.00 14.47
N CYS A 195 -6.20 -29.31 14.66
CA CYS A 195 -6.09 -28.26 15.66
C CYS A 195 -6.77 -26.96 15.26
N GLU A 196 -6.84 -26.62 13.97
CA GLU A 196 -7.22 -25.27 13.51
C GLU A 196 -8.61 -24.85 14.01
N ASN A 197 -9.58 -25.75 13.96
CA ASN A 197 -10.94 -25.46 14.44
C ASN A 197 -10.99 -25.28 15.97
N LEU A 198 -10.24 -26.10 16.71
CA LEU A 198 -10.19 -26.05 18.17
C LEU A 198 -9.43 -24.80 18.67
N VAL A 199 -8.40 -24.36 17.95
CA VAL A 199 -7.68 -23.10 18.22
C VAL A 199 -8.60 -21.91 17.97
N ARG A 200 -9.38 -21.91 16.89
CA ARG A 200 -10.38 -20.84 16.60
C ARG A 200 -11.47 -20.74 17.68
N GLN A 201 -11.87 -21.89 18.23
CA GLN A 201 -12.85 -21.94 19.33
C GLN A 201 -12.24 -21.54 20.69
N GLY A 202 -10.94 -21.34 20.76
CA GLY A 202 -10.25 -20.99 22.00
C GLY A 202 -10.21 -22.16 23.02
N ILE A 203 -10.20 -23.38 22.54
CA ILE A 203 -10.02 -24.60 23.32
C ILE A 203 -8.53 -24.94 23.40
N LEU A 204 -7.85 -24.83 22.27
CA LEU A 204 -6.41 -25.07 22.15
C LEU A 204 -5.65 -23.77 21.94
N GLN A 205 -4.40 -23.72 22.40
CA GLN A 205 -3.44 -22.66 22.16
C GLN A 205 -2.19 -23.27 21.54
N HIS A 206 -1.73 -22.67 20.44
CA HIS A 206 -0.46 -23.03 19.82
C HIS A 206 0.70 -22.62 20.73
N ILE A 207 1.67 -23.51 20.89
CA ILE A 207 2.93 -23.23 21.59
C ILE A 207 3.95 -22.92 20.49
N ASP A 208 4.29 -21.62 20.37
CA ASP A 208 5.41 -21.19 19.51
C ASP A 208 6.70 -21.27 20.34
N ASP A 209 7.69 -21.99 19.84
CA ASP A 209 9.07 -21.96 20.33
C ASP A 209 9.82 -20.72 19.80
#